data_3b086bd296369f316594decc0e889905
#
_entry.id   3b086bd296369f316594decc0e889905
#
_cell.length_a   1.000
_cell.length_b   1.000
_cell.length_c   1.000
_cell.angle_alpha   90.00
_cell.angle_beta   90.00
_cell.angle_gamma   90.00
#
_symmetry.space_group_name_H-M   'P 1'
#
loop_
_entity.id
_entity.type
_entity.pdbx_description
1 polymer ?
#
loop_
_entity_poly.entity_id
_entity_poly.type
_entity_poly.pdbx_seq_one_letter_code
_entity_poly.pdbx_strand_id
1 'polypeptide(L)'
;MILLRFLVDECTGRRLAVLLLRAGYDVIFVGDWKPSSSDEEVLKKAESESRILITDDRDFGRLIFRLKKPSTGVILIRTSTTDPNKRLDLLLKVLKRTDPNGKFIVIKDGAIKIRRIS
;
A
#
# COMPACT_ATOMS: atom_id res chain seq x y z
N MET A 1 -10.09 9.90 -16.13
CA MET A 1 -9.13 8.88 -15.62
C MET A 1 -8.74 9.21 -14.21
N ILE A 2 -8.97 8.29 -13.28
CA ILE A 2 -8.60 8.50 -11.88
C ILE A 2 -7.15 8.09 -11.72
N LEU A 3 -6.29 9.05 -11.34
CA LEU A 3 -4.89 8.75 -11.03
C LEU A 3 -4.80 8.05 -9.67
N LEU A 4 -4.07 6.95 -9.62
CA LEU A 4 -3.81 6.27 -8.37
C LEU A 4 -2.83 7.09 -7.53
N ARG A 5 -3.16 7.22 -6.26
CA ARG A 5 -2.36 7.91 -5.25
C ARG A 5 -1.96 6.90 -4.18
N PHE A 6 -0.72 6.94 -3.75
CA PHE A 6 -0.19 5.99 -2.79
C PHE A 6 0.32 6.67 -1.53
N LEU A 7 0.23 5.94 -0.42
CA LEU A 7 0.95 6.21 0.81
C LEU A 7 1.81 4.99 1.09
N VAL A 8 3.13 5.17 1.13
CA VAL A 8 4.08 4.08 1.38
C VAL A 8 4.46 4.10 2.85
N ASP A 9 4.19 2.99 3.55
CA ASP A 9 4.48 2.85 4.97
C ASP A 9 5.97 2.89 5.24
N GLU A 10 6.33 3.34 6.45
CA GLU A 10 7.72 3.49 6.86
C GLU A 10 8.50 2.18 6.79
N CYS A 11 7.89 1.07 7.22
CA CYS A 11 8.52 -0.25 7.18
C CYS A 11 8.81 -0.75 5.76
N THR A 12 8.09 -0.24 4.77
CA THR A 12 8.27 -0.64 3.36
C THR A 12 9.47 0.04 2.72
N GLY A 13 9.81 1.23 3.21
CA GLY A 13 11.04 1.91 2.85
C GLY A 13 10.89 2.98 1.79
N ARG A 14 11.79 3.98 1.87
CA ARG A 14 11.79 5.13 0.98
C ARG A 14 12.09 4.78 -0.47
N ARG A 15 12.94 3.77 -0.72
CA ARG A 15 13.35 3.42 -2.07
C ARG A 15 12.18 3.04 -2.96
N LEU A 16 11.25 2.26 -2.45
CA LEU A 16 10.05 1.89 -3.21
C LEU A 16 9.19 3.12 -3.50
N ALA A 17 9.04 4.01 -2.52
CA ALA A 17 8.30 5.25 -2.71
C ALA A 17 8.91 6.10 -3.83
N VAL A 18 10.24 6.23 -3.85
CA VAL A 18 10.95 6.97 -4.90
C VAL A 18 10.73 6.34 -6.27
N LEU A 19 10.80 5.02 -6.36
CA LEU A 19 10.60 4.32 -7.63
C LEU A 19 9.16 4.49 -8.16
N LEU A 20 8.17 4.45 -7.29
CA LEU A 20 6.78 4.71 -7.66
C LEU A 20 6.58 6.15 -8.13
N LEU A 21 7.21 7.11 -7.45
CA LEU A 21 7.16 8.51 -7.86
C LEU A 21 7.76 8.70 -9.25
N ARG A 22 8.90 8.07 -9.51
CA ARG A 22 9.55 8.10 -10.83
C ARG A 22 8.71 7.42 -11.91
N ALA A 23 7.89 6.45 -11.54
CA ALA A 23 6.97 5.79 -12.45
C ALA A 23 5.74 6.65 -12.78
N GLY A 24 5.62 7.84 -12.18
CA GLY A 24 4.58 8.82 -12.51
C GLY A 24 3.39 8.86 -11.54
N TYR A 25 3.46 8.16 -10.41
CA TYR A 25 2.38 8.16 -9.43
C TYR A 25 2.53 9.29 -8.41
N ASP A 26 1.40 9.69 -7.83
CA ASP A 26 1.37 10.59 -6.68
C ASP A 26 1.64 9.76 -5.42
N VAL A 27 2.78 9.98 -4.77
CA VAL A 27 3.26 9.14 -3.66
C VAL A 27 3.68 10.02 -2.49
N ILE A 28 3.23 9.65 -1.29
CA ILE A 28 3.77 10.16 -0.03
C ILE A 28 4.41 8.98 0.71
N PHE A 29 5.61 9.20 1.26
CA PHE A 29 6.28 8.27 2.15
C PHE A 29 6.03 8.68 3.59
N VAL A 30 5.56 7.74 4.43
CA VAL A 30 5.23 8.02 5.84
C VAL A 30 6.41 8.60 6.59
N GLY A 31 7.62 8.10 6.34
CA GLY A 31 8.83 8.61 6.98
C GLY A 31 9.13 10.08 6.70
N ASP A 32 8.63 10.62 5.59
CA ASP A 32 8.78 12.05 5.25
C ASP A 32 7.63 12.89 5.80
N TRP A 33 6.46 12.30 5.97
CA TRP A 33 5.29 13.02 6.47
C TRP A 33 5.26 13.07 8.02
N LYS A 34 5.30 11.90 8.66
CA LYS A 34 5.23 11.80 10.13
C LYS A 34 5.89 10.50 10.57
N PRO A 35 7.22 10.54 10.82
CA PRO A 35 7.94 9.34 11.28
C PRO A 35 7.36 8.77 12.56
N SER A 36 7.41 7.46 12.69
CA SER A 36 6.91 6.72 13.87
C SER A 36 5.40 6.88 14.11
N SER A 37 4.63 7.13 13.05
CA SER A 37 3.17 7.16 13.15
C SER A 37 2.62 5.80 13.55
N SER A 38 1.52 5.79 14.31
CA SER A 38 0.79 4.55 14.60
C SER A 38 0.10 4.04 13.32
N ASP A 39 -0.25 2.75 13.31
CA ASP A 39 -0.98 2.17 12.17
C ASP A 39 -2.31 2.89 11.95
N GLU A 40 -3.00 3.29 13.01
CA GLU A 40 -4.25 4.04 12.90
C GLU A 40 -4.05 5.40 12.24
N GLU A 41 -2.98 6.10 12.60
CA GLU A 41 -2.65 7.39 11.99
C GLU A 41 -2.32 7.23 10.50
N VAL A 42 -1.56 6.20 10.15
CA VAL A 42 -1.20 5.90 8.77
C VAL A 42 -2.45 5.58 7.95
N LEU A 43 -3.32 4.72 8.46
CA LEU A 43 -4.55 4.35 7.77
C LEU A 43 -5.47 5.55 7.58
N LYS A 44 -5.60 6.39 8.61
CA LYS A 44 -6.42 7.61 8.54
C LYS A 44 -5.88 8.59 7.49
N LYS A 45 -4.56 8.76 7.44
CA LYS A 45 -3.92 9.61 6.44
C LYS A 45 -4.24 9.11 5.02
N ALA A 46 -4.05 7.82 4.77
CA ALA A 46 -4.33 7.23 3.47
C ALA A 46 -5.80 7.42 3.09
N GLU A 47 -6.72 7.13 3.99
CA GLU A 47 -8.14 7.24 3.74
C GLU A 47 -8.57 8.68 3.49
N SER A 48 -8.10 9.63 4.30
CA SER A 48 -8.48 11.05 4.18
C SER A 48 -8.00 11.67 2.86
N GLU A 49 -6.95 11.15 2.26
CA GLU A 49 -6.40 11.64 0.99
C GLU A 49 -6.70 10.73 -0.20
N SER A 50 -7.55 9.73 -0.01
CA SER A 50 -7.89 8.75 -1.04
C SER A 50 -6.65 8.08 -1.64
N ARG A 51 -5.71 7.69 -0.76
CA ARG A 51 -4.49 7.01 -1.15
C ARG A 51 -4.58 5.51 -0.86
N ILE A 52 -4.02 4.71 -1.75
CA ILE A 52 -3.79 3.29 -1.52
C ILE A 52 -2.58 3.15 -0.60
N LEU A 53 -2.75 2.46 0.50
CA LEU A 53 -1.64 2.18 1.42
C LEU A 53 -0.83 1.00 0.92
N ILE A 54 0.49 1.18 0.84
CA ILE A 54 1.43 0.08 0.54
C ILE A 54 2.22 -0.17 1.81
N THR A 55 2.17 -1.40 2.32
CA THR A 55 2.77 -1.74 3.61
C THR A 55 3.28 -3.18 3.63
N ASP A 56 4.25 -3.45 4.52
CA ASP A 56 4.70 -4.80 4.87
C ASP A 56 4.04 -5.32 6.15
N ASP A 57 3.24 -4.49 6.83
CA ASP A 57 2.68 -4.81 8.15
C ASP A 57 1.30 -5.46 8.03
N ARG A 58 1.19 -6.71 8.52
CA ARG A 58 -0.06 -7.48 8.51
C ARG A 58 -1.15 -6.89 9.40
N ASP A 59 -0.79 -6.08 10.39
CA ASP A 59 -1.74 -5.58 11.38
C ASP A 59 -2.82 -4.67 10.79
N PHE A 60 -2.59 -4.12 9.61
CA PHE A 60 -3.62 -3.34 8.91
C PHE A 60 -4.86 -4.18 8.56
N GLY A 61 -4.69 -5.48 8.34
CA GLY A 61 -5.83 -6.38 8.13
C GLY A 61 -6.76 -6.41 9.34
N ARG A 62 -6.21 -6.42 10.55
CA ARG A 62 -6.99 -6.36 11.78
C ARG A 62 -7.78 -5.05 11.89
N LEU A 63 -7.13 -3.92 11.63
CA LEU A 63 -7.79 -2.62 11.68
C LEU A 63 -8.98 -2.54 10.73
N ILE A 64 -8.82 -3.05 9.52
CA ILE A 64 -9.84 -2.96 8.47
C ILE A 64 -10.95 -3.97 8.66
N PHE A 65 -10.62 -5.26 8.87
CA PHE A 65 -11.63 -6.32 8.88
C PHE A 65 -12.22 -6.59 10.25
N ARG A 66 -11.46 -6.46 11.33
CA ARG A 66 -11.97 -6.69 12.69
C ARG A 66 -12.51 -5.41 13.31
N LEU A 67 -11.78 -4.30 13.20
CA LEU A 67 -12.18 -3.03 13.81
C LEU A 67 -12.98 -2.14 12.87
N LYS A 68 -13.20 -2.59 11.64
CA LYS A 68 -14.03 -1.89 10.63
C LYS A 68 -13.59 -0.46 10.36
N LYS A 69 -12.28 -0.19 10.43
CA LYS A 69 -11.75 1.12 10.09
C LYS A 69 -11.87 1.35 8.58
N PRO A 70 -12.28 2.56 8.15
CA PRO A 70 -12.39 2.84 6.71
C PRO A 70 -11.02 2.85 6.04
N SER A 71 -11.00 2.42 4.79
CA SER A 71 -9.78 2.42 3.97
C SER A 71 -10.12 2.57 2.50
N THR A 72 -9.32 3.35 1.80
CA THR A 72 -9.42 3.49 0.34
C THR A 72 -8.96 2.22 -0.35
N GLY A 73 -7.96 1.57 0.19
CA GLY A 73 -7.40 0.31 -0.30
C GLY A 73 -6.04 0.07 0.29
N VAL A 74 -5.62 -1.20 0.32
CA VAL A 74 -4.32 -1.60 0.88
C VAL A 74 -3.67 -2.63 -0.03
N ILE A 75 -2.36 -2.47 -0.25
CA ILE A 75 -1.51 -3.48 -0.85
C ILE A 75 -0.49 -3.90 0.20
N LEU A 76 -0.62 -5.12 0.69
CA LEU A 76 0.27 -5.72 1.67
C LEU A 76 1.32 -6.56 0.94
N ILE A 77 2.60 -6.24 1.15
CA ILE A 77 3.71 -6.95 0.50
C ILE A 77 4.25 -8.01 1.46
N ARG A 78 4.13 -9.28 1.06
CA ARG A 78 4.59 -10.44 1.81
C ARG A 78 5.52 -11.30 0.97
N THR A 79 6.49 -10.66 0.33
CA THR A 79 7.47 -11.33 -0.54
C THR A 79 8.75 -11.63 0.21
N SER A 80 9.49 -12.65 -0.24
CA SER A 80 10.81 -12.97 0.32
C SER A 80 11.85 -11.92 -0.08
N THR A 81 11.73 -11.34 -1.27
CA THR A 81 12.65 -10.28 -1.69
C THR A 81 12.31 -8.94 -1.02
N THR A 82 13.37 -8.20 -0.66
CA THR A 82 13.26 -6.81 -0.21
C THR A 82 13.81 -5.84 -1.25
N ASP A 83 14.22 -6.33 -2.41
CA ASP A 83 14.73 -5.49 -3.49
C ASP A 83 13.62 -4.56 -4.01
N PRO A 84 13.79 -3.23 -3.90
CA PRO A 84 12.75 -2.29 -4.33
C PRO A 84 12.37 -2.42 -5.80
N ASN A 85 13.33 -2.71 -6.67
CA ASN A 85 13.05 -2.86 -8.11
C ASN A 85 12.16 -4.06 -8.40
N LYS A 86 12.42 -5.19 -7.73
CA LYS A 86 11.58 -6.39 -7.86
C LYS A 86 10.19 -6.17 -7.29
N ARG A 87 10.10 -5.48 -6.17
CA ARG A 87 8.82 -5.11 -5.56
C ARG A 87 8.01 -4.17 -6.44
N LEU A 88 8.68 -3.20 -7.06
CA LEU A 88 8.02 -2.31 -8.03
C LEU A 88 7.44 -3.10 -9.20
N ASP A 89 8.21 -4.04 -9.76
CA ASP A 89 7.71 -4.87 -10.86
C ASP A 89 6.46 -5.65 -10.47
N LEU A 90 6.44 -6.22 -9.26
CA LEU A 90 5.26 -6.94 -8.76
C LEU A 90 4.07 -6.00 -8.57
N LEU A 91 4.29 -4.81 -8.02
CA LEU A 91 3.24 -3.80 -7.85
C LEU A 91 2.64 -3.39 -9.20
N LEU A 92 3.48 -3.09 -10.18
CA LEU A 92 3.01 -2.68 -11.50
C LEU A 92 2.20 -3.77 -12.18
N LYS A 93 2.59 -5.04 -12.01
CA LYS A 93 1.81 -6.17 -12.53
C LYS A 93 0.43 -6.26 -11.88
N VAL A 94 0.35 -6.08 -10.58
CA VAL A 94 -0.92 -6.07 -9.84
C VAL A 94 -1.82 -4.95 -10.34
N LEU A 95 -1.28 -3.74 -10.50
CA LEU A 95 -2.05 -2.58 -10.94
C LEU A 95 -2.58 -2.72 -12.37
N LYS A 96 -1.92 -3.52 -13.21
CA LYS A 96 -2.44 -3.85 -14.54
C LYS A 96 -3.60 -4.83 -14.50
N ARG A 97 -3.68 -5.66 -13.46
CA ARG A 97 -4.67 -6.74 -13.36
C ARG A 97 -5.93 -6.33 -12.60
N THR A 98 -5.81 -5.41 -11.65
CA THR A 98 -6.93 -5.01 -10.80
C THR A 98 -6.79 -3.57 -10.33
N ASP A 99 -7.93 -2.92 -10.11
CA ASP A 99 -7.98 -1.63 -9.45
C ASP A 99 -7.89 -1.85 -7.94
N PRO A 100 -6.90 -1.27 -7.23
CA PRO A 100 -6.75 -1.48 -5.80
C PRO A 100 -7.78 -0.76 -4.93
N ASN A 101 -8.57 0.15 -5.50
CA ASN A 101 -9.58 0.87 -4.74
C ASN A 101 -10.62 -0.09 -4.16
N GLY A 102 -10.86 0.02 -2.86
CA GLY A 102 -11.83 -0.81 -2.15
C GLY A 102 -11.38 -2.24 -1.92
N LYS A 103 -10.08 -2.53 -2.07
CA LYS A 103 -9.55 -3.88 -1.95
C LYS A 103 -8.37 -3.94 -1.00
N PHE A 104 -8.23 -5.10 -0.38
CA PHE A 104 -7.06 -5.49 0.40
C PHE A 104 -6.34 -6.55 -0.40
N ILE A 105 -5.19 -6.18 -0.98
CA ILE A 105 -4.43 -7.04 -1.89
C ILE A 105 -3.18 -7.49 -1.18
N VAL A 106 -2.94 -8.81 -1.15
CA VAL A 106 -1.72 -9.38 -0.60
C VAL A 106 -0.88 -9.92 -1.74
N ILE A 107 0.34 -9.39 -1.86
CA ILE A 107 1.32 -9.88 -2.84
C ILE A 107 2.25 -10.84 -2.13
N LYS A 108 2.23 -12.10 -2.56
CA LYS A 108 3.13 -13.16 -2.06
C LYS A 108 4.05 -13.59 -3.20
N ASP A 109 5.07 -14.41 -2.85
CA ASP A 109 5.89 -15.04 -3.88
C ASP A 109 5.00 -15.96 -4.74
N GLY A 110 4.87 -15.61 -6.02
CA GLY A 110 4.11 -16.40 -6.98
C GLY A 110 2.60 -16.36 -6.84
N ALA A 111 2.03 -15.50 -5.96
CA ALA A 111 0.58 -15.45 -5.76
C ALA A 111 0.10 -14.06 -5.35
N ILE A 112 -1.12 -13.74 -5.75
CA ILE A 112 -1.81 -12.52 -5.35
C ILE A 112 -3.16 -12.92 -4.76
N LYS A 113 -3.47 -12.42 -3.56
CA LYS A 113 -4.77 -12.61 -2.91
C LYS A 113 -5.50 -11.28 -2.86
N ILE A 114 -6.76 -11.29 -3.28
CA ILE A 114 -7.59 -10.07 -3.32
C ILE A 114 -8.81 -10.29 -2.45
N ARG A 115 -9.07 -9.35 -1.55
CA ARG A 115 -10.25 -9.34 -0.69
C ARG A 115 -10.90 -7.96 -0.75
N ARG A 116 -12.22 -7.92 -0.89
CA ARG A 116 -12.94 -6.65 -0.86
C ARG A 116 -13.00 -6.06 0.55
N ILE A 117 -12.89 -4.75 0.62
CA ILE A 117 -13.16 -3.97 1.82
C ILE A 117 -14.60 -3.46 1.66
N SER A 118 -15.48 -3.94 2.50
CA SER A 118 -16.90 -3.53 2.44
C SER A 118 -17.20 -2.36 3.35
#